data_604c5d9e097a4a079ae25bdb1d495143
#
_entry.id   604c5d9e097a4a079ae25bdb1d495143
#
_cell.length_a   1.000
_cell.length_b   1.000
_cell.length_c   1.000
_cell.angle_alpha   90.00
_cell.angle_beta   90.00
_cell.angle_gamma   90.00
#
_symmetry.space_group_name_H-M   'P 1'
#
loop_
_entity.id
_entity.type
_entity.pdbx_description
1 polymer ?
#
loop_
_entity_poly.entity_id
_entity_poly.type
_entity_poly.pdbx_seq_one_letter_code
_entity_poly.pdbx_strand_id
1 'polypeptide(L)'
;MAEVILNEKKYAEEIIKSGNIGDKPSVSLNLLAKYFKQVEGIAGKKLYSKLDAFMSENYTNYNPVKWSITLDKYVRQAGKYKLAEIEYIPITKIELNAISSLSSVRAERIAFSFLCYAKYYNMKNEKNNNWINVDAKNACRDAKVALTVRNCESLIHQILVEGLISLSNRSGNGNIRVEFVDNIGEPVLKISKFGELGYEYMLWKDKGYFRCKSCGSISKQNKNNTKIYCKNCAGYHPAEAKTIICSCGKEFEVSGNVKNKVRCDDCQAEKNKIMTAKRVAKFKEKCKSNDVY
;
A
#
# COMPACT_ATOMS: atom_id res chain seq x y z
N MET A 1 -9.17 3.62 4.84
CA MET A 1 -8.68 5.01 4.97
C MET A 1 -8.33 5.53 3.58
N ALA A 2 -8.51 6.83 3.32
CA ALA A 2 -8.02 7.43 2.09
C ALA A 2 -6.48 7.40 2.10
N GLU A 3 -5.87 7.35 0.93
CA GLU A 3 -4.43 7.48 0.77
C GLU A 3 -3.97 8.84 1.34
N VAL A 4 -2.89 8.84 2.12
CA VAL A 4 -2.34 10.06 2.68
C VAL A 4 -1.58 10.81 1.60
N ILE A 5 -2.01 12.01 1.30
CA ILE A 5 -1.37 12.94 0.37
C ILE A 5 -0.58 13.94 1.20
N LEU A 6 0.75 13.94 1.08
CA LEU A 6 1.62 14.83 1.85
C LEU A 6 1.52 16.27 1.37
N ASN A 7 1.65 16.48 0.06
CA ASN A 7 1.52 17.80 -0.53
C ASN A 7 0.18 17.92 -1.28
N GLU A 8 -0.84 18.34 -0.54
CA GLU A 8 -2.20 18.49 -1.06
C GLU A 8 -2.26 19.55 -2.18
N LYS A 9 -1.42 20.59 -2.11
CA LYS A 9 -1.39 21.67 -3.11
C LYS A 9 -0.83 21.17 -4.44
N LYS A 10 0.37 20.57 -4.45
CA LYS A 10 0.97 20.00 -5.67
C LYS A 10 0.07 18.95 -6.31
N TYR A 11 -0.56 18.11 -5.50
CA TYR A 11 -1.47 17.08 -6.01
C TYR A 11 -2.72 17.69 -6.66
N ALA A 12 -3.28 18.76 -6.08
CA ALA A 12 -4.39 19.49 -6.70
C ALA A 12 -3.98 20.12 -8.04
N GLU A 13 -2.81 20.73 -8.11
CA GLU A 13 -2.23 21.29 -9.35
C GLU A 13 -2.05 20.24 -10.45
N GLU A 14 -1.58 19.03 -10.07
CA GLU A 14 -1.46 17.88 -10.99
C GLU A 14 -2.82 17.42 -11.52
N ILE A 15 -3.84 17.34 -10.65
CA ILE A 15 -5.20 16.99 -11.07
C ILE A 15 -5.75 18.04 -12.03
N ILE A 16 -5.58 19.32 -11.75
CA ILE A 16 -6.04 20.42 -12.61
C ILE A 16 -5.37 20.35 -13.98
N LYS A 17 -4.04 20.14 -14.01
CA LYS A 17 -3.27 20.08 -15.25
C LYS A 17 -3.60 18.85 -16.09
N SER A 18 -3.81 17.70 -15.48
CA SER A 18 -4.02 16.43 -16.18
C SER A 18 -5.47 16.10 -16.47
N GLY A 19 -6.41 16.73 -15.77
CA GLY A 19 -7.83 16.33 -15.76
C GLY A 19 -8.09 14.98 -15.09
N ASN A 20 -7.06 14.30 -14.60
CA ASN A 20 -7.20 12.95 -14.04
C ASN A 20 -7.68 12.98 -12.58
N ILE A 21 -8.95 12.66 -12.38
CA ILE A 21 -9.59 12.63 -11.05
C ILE A 21 -9.18 11.38 -10.24
N GLY A 22 -8.59 10.36 -10.88
CA GLY A 22 -8.18 9.11 -10.24
C GLY A 22 -9.36 8.21 -9.84
N ASP A 23 -9.04 7.09 -9.19
CA ASP A 23 -10.02 6.05 -8.82
C ASP A 23 -10.95 6.47 -7.68
N LYS A 24 -10.66 7.55 -6.96
CA LYS A 24 -11.43 8.06 -5.82
C LYS A 24 -11.85 9.51 -6.02
N PRO A 25 -12.82 9.77 -6.89
CA PRO A 25 -13.25 11.14 -7.25
C PRO A 25 -13.58 12.02 -6.04
N SER A 26 -14.18 11.44 -5.00
CA SER A 26 -14.51 12.16 -3.76
C SER A 26 -13.29 12.75 -3.05
N VAL A 27 -12.14 12.07 -3.08
CA VAL A 27 -10.91 12.57 -2.46
C VAL A 27 -10.36 13.74 -3.26
N SER A 28 -10.28 13.58 -4.58
CA SER A 28 -9.81 14.60 -5.50
C SER A 28 -10.69 15.86 -5.45
N LEU A 29 -12.00 15.70 -5.43
CA LEU A 29 -12.95 16.83 -5.31
C LEU A 29 -12.81 17.60 -3.99
N ASN A 30 -12.68 16.90 -2.87
CA ASN A 30 -12.46 17.56 -1.58
C ASN A 30 -11.16 18.39 -1.61
N LEU A 31 -10.15 17.87 -2.26
CA LEU A 31 -8.86 18.53 -2.41
C LEU A 31 -8.95 19.76 -3.32
N LEU A 32 -9.58 19.60 -4.49
CA LEU A 32 -9.83 20.69 -5.43
C LEU A 32 -10.66 21.80 -4.79
N ALA A 33 -11.69 21.46 -3.99
CA ALA A 33 -12.47 22.45 -3.27
C ALA A 33 -11.61 23.28 -2.30
N LYS A 34 -10.71 22.66 -1.56
CA LYS A 34 -9.76 23.35 -0.71
C LYS A 34 -8.81 24.24 -1.53
N TYR A 35 -8.27 23.71 -2.62
CA TYR A 35 -7.34 24.44 -3.48
C TYR A 35 -7.99 25.69 -4.08
N PHE A 36 -9.12 25.56 -4.74
CA PHE A 36 -9.83 26.68 -5.32
C PHE A 36 -10.24 27.75 -4.30
N LYS A 37 -10.58 27.32 -3.07
CA LYS A 37 -10.92 28.28 -2.01
C LYS A 37 -9.70 28.97 -1.40
N GLN A 38 -8.64 28.22 -1.11
CA GLN A 38 -7.50 28.72 -0.32
C GLN A 38 -6.40 29.34 -1.19
N VAL A 39 -6.23 28.87 -2.42
CA VAL A 39 -5.20 29.37 -3.35
C VAL A 39 -5.80 30.38 -4.33
N GLU A 40 -6.98 30.09 -4.90
CA GLU A 40 -7.60 30.96 -5.90
C GLU A 40 -8.63 31.93 -5.31
N GLY A 41 -8.97 31.81 -4.01
CA GLY A 41 -9.92 32.71 -3.33
C GLY A 41 -11.39 32.51 -3.73
N ILE A 42 -11.75 31.42 -4.41
CA ILE A 42 -13.10 31.17 -4.91
C ILE A 42 -13.96 30.55 -3.80
N ALA A 43 -15.18 31.06 -3.61
CA ALA A 43 -16.06 30.58 -2.54
C ALA A 43 -17.55 30.50 -2.98
N GLY A 44 -18.37 29.84 -2.15
CA GLY A 44 -19.83 29.79 -2.31
C GLY A 44 -20.27 29.20 -3.65
N LYS A 45 -21.23 29.83 -4.29
CA LYS A 45 -21.80 29.37 -5.58
C LYS A 45 -20.77 29.29 -6.71
N LYS A 46 -19.79 30.21 -6.75
CA LYS A 46 -18.72 30.19 -7.75
C LYS A 46 -17.82 28.95 -7.59
N LEU A 47 -17.53 28.55 -6.34
CA LEU A 47 -16.77 27.34 -6.07
C LEU A 47 -17.55 26.09 -6.48
N TYR A 48 -18.84 26.04 -6.19
CA TYR A 48 -19.71 24.95 -6.63
C TYR A 48 -19.68 24.81 -8.16
N SER A 49 -19.95 25.90 -8.89
CA SER A 49 -19.96 25.88 -10.36
C SER A 49 -18.63 25.47 -10.95
N LYS A 50 -17.49 25.88 -10.35
CA LYS A 50 -16.17 25.48 -10.81
C LYS A 50 -15.90 23.99 -10.62
N LEU A 51 -16.33 23.42 -9.49
CA LEU A 51 -16.20 21.97 -9.24
C LEU A 51 -17.12 21.16 -10.15
N ASP A 52 -18.34 21.61 -10.36
CA ASP A 52 -19.33 20.99 -11.25
C ASP A 52 -18.83 20.97 -12.69
N ALA A 53 -18.32 22.09 -13.20
CA ALA A 53 -17.72 22.20 -14.53
C ALA A 53 -16.51 21.24 -14.66
N PHE A 54 -15.60 21.25 -13.68
CA PHE A 54 -14.43 20.38 -13.68
C PHE A 54 -14.82 18.89 -13.74
N MET A 55 -15.86 18.49 -12.99
CA MET A 55 -16.37 17.12 -13.01
C MET A 55 -17.02 16.77 -14.35
N SER A 56 -17.77 17.69 -14.94
CA SER A 56 -18.42 17.49 -16.23
C SER A 56 -17.42 17.28 -17.35
N GLU A 57 -16.29 17.97 -17.30
CA GLU A 57 -15.23 17.88 -18.30
C GLU A 57 -14.35 16.64 -18.15
N ASN A 58 -14.08 16.20 -16.90
CA ASN A 58 -13.01 15.27 -16.60
C ASN A 58 -13.46 13.92 -16.01
N TYR A 59 -14.75 13.74 -15.70
CA TYR A 59 -15.26 12.51 -15.12
C TYR A 59 -16.40 11.90 -15.94
N THR A 60 -16.09 10.85 -16.68
CA THR A 60 -16.99 10.21 -17.66
C THR A 60 -18.34 9.76 -17.08
N ASN A 61 -18.36 9.35 -15.80
CA ASN A 61 -19.57 8.89 -15.10
C ASN A 61 -20.19 9.99 -14.23
N TYR A 62 -19.94 11.26 -14.55
CA TYR A 62 -20.50 12.37 -13.78
C TYR A 62 -22.00 12.50 -14.00
N ASN A 63 -22.72 12.65 -12.89
CA ASN A 63 -24.14 12.97 -12.88
C ASN A 63 -24.37 14.08 -11.86
N PRO A 64 -24.70 15.32 -12.29
CA PRO A 64 -24.84 16.48 -11.41
C PRO A 64 -25.81 16.26 -10.24
N VAL A 65 -26.93 15.56 -10.50
CA VAL A 65 -27.93 15.28 -9.47
C VAL A 65 -27.38 14.37 -8.37
N LYS A 66 -26.67 13.29 -8.76
CA LYS A 66 -26.08 12.35 -7.80
C LYS A 66 -24.96 12.97 -6.98
N TRP A 67 -24.21 13.91 -7.56
CA TRP A 67 -23.05 14.52 -6.93
C TRP A 67 -23.38 15.83 -6.19
N SER A 68 -24.56 16.40 -6.34
CA SER A 68 -24.96 17.70 -5.77
C SER A 68 -24.68 17.78 -4.25
N ILE A 69 -25.15 16.80 -3.48
CA ILE A 69 -24.96 16.76 -2.01
C ILE A 69 -23.46 16.69 -1.65
N THR A 70 -22.67 15.95 -2.42
CA THR A 70 -21.24 15.81 -2.20
C THR A 70 -20.49 17.10 -2.51
N LEU A 71 -20.83 17.77 -3.61
CA LEU A 71 -20.26 19.06 -3.98
C LEU A 71 -20.59 20.13 -2.93
N ASP A 72 -21.84 20.24 -2.50
CA ASP A 72 -22.26 21.16 -1.42
C ASP A 72 -21.49 20.91 -0.12
N LYS A 73 -21.30 19.66 0.25
CA LYS A 73 -20.50 19.28 1.42
C LYS A 73 -19.07 19.80 1.29
N TYR A 74 -18.42 19.59 0.16
CA TYR A 74 -17.02 20.01 -0.03
C TYR A 74 -16.87 21.52 -0.12
N VAL A 75 -17.82 22.22 -0.76
CA VAL A 75 -17.84 23.68 -0.76
C VAL A 75 -17.93 24.26 0.66
N ARG A 76 -18.78 23.68 1.52
CA ARG A 76 -18.89 24.10 2.93
C ARG A 76 -17.63 23.79 3.72
N GLN A 77 -16.97 22.67 3.45
CA GLN A 77 -15.80 22.20 4.19
C GLN A 77 -14.46 22.77 3.69
N ALA A 78 -14.41 23.36 2.50
CA ALA A 78 -13.19 23.77 1.81
C ALA A 78 -12.25 24.70 2.61
N GLY A 79 -12.80 25.49 3.56
CA GLY A 79 -12.03 26.39 4.44
C GLY A 79 -11.77 25.84 5.84
N LYS A 80 -12.29 24.66 6.19
CA LYS A 80 -12.22 24.14 7.55
C LYS A 80 -10.81 23.73 7.97
N TYR A 81 -10.05 23.17 7.04
CA TYR A 81 -8.68 22.72 7.26
C TYR A 81 -7.77 23.28 6.18
N LYS A 82 -6.57 23.70 6.55
CA LYS A 82 -5.56 24.17 5.61
C LYS A 82 -5.11 23.04 4.69
N LEU A 83 -4.71 23.39 3.47
CA LEU A 83 -3.99 22.48 2.58
C LEU A 83 -2.67 22.06 3.22
N ALA A 84 -2.35 20.79 3.17
CA ALA A 84 -1.05 20.30 3.61
C ALA A 84 -0.01 20.54 2.52
N GLU A 85 1.10 21.17 2.89
CA GLU A 85 2.26 21.42 2.02
C GLU A 85 3.51 20.73 2.62
N ILE A 86 3.38 19.43 2.93
CA ILE A 86 4.45 18.63 3.51
C ILE A 86 5.23 17.99 2.37
N GLU A 87 6.53 18.26 2.28
CA GLU A 87 7.37 17.67 1.25
C GLU A 87 7.79 16.24 1.58
N TYR A 88 8.14 16.00 2.83
CA TYR A 88 8.55 14.69 3.34
C TYR A 88 8.34 14.60 4.86
N ILE A 89 8.24 13.37 5.35
CA ILE A 89 8.28 13.07 6.79
C ILE A 89 9.72 12.78 7.16
N PRO A 90 10.35 13.56 8.07
CA PRO A 90 11.71 13.32 8.54
C PRO A 90 11.73 12.16 9.55
N ILE A 91 12.63 11.20 9.37
CA ILE A 91 12.83 10.08 10.29
C ILE A 91 14.25 10.12 10.81
N THR A 92 14.43 10.05 12.14
CA THR A 92 15.72 10.14 12.80
C THR A 92 16.32 8.74 13.07
N LYS A 93 17.62 8.72 13.37
CA LYS A 93 18.30 7.48 13.73
C LYS A 93 17.81 6.90 15.07
N ILE A 94 17.46 7.77 16.01
CA ILE A 94 16.93 7.37 17.33
C ILE A 94 15.62 6.59 17.16
N GLU A 95 14.71 7.09 16.32
CA GLU A 95 13.43 6.46 16.01
C GLU A 95 13.62 5.09 15.32
N LEU A 96 14.55 5.01 14.38
CA LEU A 96 14.85 3.76 13.68
C LEU A 96 15.49 2.72 14.62
N ASN A 97 16.33 3.16 15.56
CA ASN A 97 16.92 2.29 16.57
C ASN A 97 15.84 1.73 17.51
N ALA A 98 14.91 2.59 17.97
CA ALA A 98 13.78 2.15 18.80
C ALA A 98 12.92 1.10 18.10
N ILE A 99 12.64 1.26 16.80
CA ILE A 99 11.92 0.27 16.02
C ILE A 99 12.72 -1.03 15.86
N SER A 100 14.03 -0.94 15.66
CA SER A 100 14.90 -2.10 15.41
C SER A 100 15.08 -3.00 16.64
N SER A 101 14.68 -2.56 17.84
CA SER A 101 14.68 -3.37 19.06
C SER A 101 13.57 -4.42 19.09
N LEU A 102 12.52 -4.26 18.24
CA LEU A 102 11.43 -5.22 18.16
C LEU A 102 11.90 -6.57 17.64
N SER A 103 11.40 -7.66 18.21
CA SER A 103 11.79 -9.04 17.88
C SER A 103 11.29 -9.51 16.51
N SER A 104 10.34 -8.78 15.90
CA SER A 104 9.70 -9.15 14.63
C SER A 104 9.84 -8.05 13.57
N VAL A 105 10.45 -8.38 12.44
CA VAL A 105 10.52 -7.47 11.26
C VAL A 105 9.13 -7.01 10.79
N ARG A 106 8.08 -7.80 11.00
CA ARG A 106 6.71 -7.40 10.68
C ARG A 106 6.21 -6.34 11.65
N ALA A 107 6.49 -6.49 12.94
CA ALA A 107 6.19 -5.49 13.97
C ALA A 107 6.98 -4.21 13.73
N GLU A 108 8.27 -4.30 13.38
CA GLU A 108 9.09 -3.14 13.00
C GLU A 108 8.45 -2.33 11.86
N ARG A 109 7.96 -3.00 10.81
CA ARG A 109 7.31 -2.33 9.67
C ARG A 109 6.00 -1.65 10.07
N ILE A 110 5.23 -2.23 10.97
CA ILE A 110 3.99 -1.62 11.50
C ILE A 110 4.35 -0.42 12.38
N ALA A 111 5.31 -0.55 13.29
CA ALA A 111 5.79 0.54 14.14
C ALA A 111 6.33 1.72 13.30
N PHE A 112 7.06 1.44 12.24
CA PHE A 112 7.52 2.46 11.28
C PHE A 112 6.35 3.18 10.60
N SER A 113 5.31 2.45 10.21
CA SER A 113 4.12 3.08 9.63
C SER A 113 3.41 3.97 10.66
N PHE A 114 3.30 3.54 11.91
CA PHE A 114 2.73 4.35 12.99
C PHE A 114 3.54 5.63 13.22
N LEU A 115 4.86 5.54 13.24
CA LEU A 115 5.74 6.71 13.34
C LEU A 115 5.48 7.71 12.22
N CYS A 116 5.43 7.25 10.97
CA CYS A 116 5.15 8.12 9.82
C CYS A 116 3.79 8.81 9.95
N TYR A 117 2.75 8.10 10.39
CA TYR A 117 1.43 8.68 10.64
C TYR A 117 1.46 9.72 11.79
N ALA A 118 2.12 9.42 12.91
CA ALA A 118 2.22 10.33 14.03
C ALA A 118 2.90 11.65 13.62
N LYS A 119 4.02 11.56 12.93
CA LYS A 119 4.73 12.74 12.41
C LYS A 119 3.90 13.51 11.40
N TYR A 120 3.23 12.83 10.48
CA TYR A 120 2.32 13.47 9.54
C TYR A 120 1.21 14.27 10.23
N TYR A 121 0.55 13.67 11.23
CA TYR A 121 -0.51 14.36 11.96
C TYR A 121 0.03 15.50 12.83
N ASN A 122 1.22 15.36 13.42
CA ASN A 122 1.89 16.43 14.15
C ASN A 122 2.21 17.63 13.24
N MET A 123 2.71 17.37 12.02
CA MET A 123 2.99 18.43 11.02
C MET A 123 1.71 19.14 10.54
N LYS A 124 0.57 18.44 10.52
CA LYS A 124 -0.74 19.07 10.21
C LYS A 124 -1.34 19.83 11.40
N ASN A 125 -1.04 19.40 12.60
CA ASN A 125 -1.57 19.99 13.83
C ASN A 125 -0.57 19.75 14.97
N GLU A 126 0.14 20.78 15.36
CA GLU A 126 1.16 20.74 16.44
C GLU A 126 0.59 20.23 17.78
N LYS A 127 -0.72 20.42 18.01
CA LYS A 127 -1.41 19.95 19.21
C LYS A 127 -1.75 18.45 19.18
N ASN A 128 -1.45 17.74 18.09
CA ASN A 128 -1.80 16.33 17.93
C ASN A 128 -1.10 15.40 18.92
N ASN A 129 0.11 15.75 19.38
CA ASN A 129 0.87 15.02 20.40
C ASN A 129 1.00 13.51 20.12
N ASN A 130 1.42 13.16 18.91
CA ASN A 130 1.71 11.79 18.42
C ASN A 130 0.50 10.84 18.33
N TRP A 131 -0.71 11.35 18.45
CA TRP A 131 -1.91 10.53 18.30
C TRP A 131 -2.20 10.16 16.84
N ILE A 132 -2.56 8.90 16.64
CA ILE A 132 -3.00 8.38 15.33
C ILE A 132 -4.31 7.63 15.48
N ASN A 133 -5.14 7.68 14.43
CA ASN A 133 -6.36 6.89 14.34
C ASN A 133 -6.24 5.98 13.12
N VAL A 134 -5.61 4.84 13.31
CA VAL A 134 -5.35 3.84 12.25
C VAL A 134 -5.77 2.47 12.76
N ASP A 135 -6.74 1.86 12.08
CA ASP A 135 -7.13 0.48 12.39
C ASP A 135 -6.05 -0.55 11.97
N ALA A 136 -6.09 -1.73 12.57
CA ALA A 136 -5.11 -2.80 12.35
C ALA A 136 -4.98 -3.19 10.87
N LYS A 137 -6.09 -3.23 10.12
CA LYS A 137 -6.10 -3.60 8.71
C LYS A 137 -5.34 -2.57 7.86
N ASN A 138 -5.58 -1.28 8.12
CA ASN A 138 -4.90 -0.21 7.41
C ASN A 138 -3.42 -0.13 7.80
N ALA A 139 -3.09 -0.29 9.08
CA ALA A 139 -1.70 -0.36 9.54
C ALA A 139 -0.90 -1.46 8.82
N CYS A 140 -1.45 -2.67 8.76
CA CYS A 140 -0.81 -3.79 8.06
C CYS A 140 -0.69 -3.57 6.55
N ARG A 141 -1.71 -2.97 5.92
CA ARG A 141 -1.67 -2.64 4.49
C ARG A 141 -0.54 -1.67 4.16
N ASP A 142 -0.41 -0.59 4.93
CA ASP A 142 0.57 0.46 4.67
C ASP A 142 1.98 0.03 5.05
N ALA A 143 2.10 -0.84 6.07
CA ALA A 143 3.32 -1.57 6.39
C ALA A 143 3.66 -2.68 5.38
N LYS A 144 2.80 -2.94 4.37
CA LYS A 144 2.96 -4.07 3.41
C LYS A 144 3.11 -5.43 4.10
N VAL A 145 2.41 -5.63 5.20
CA VAL A 145 2.38 -6.88 5.97
C VAL A 145 1.11 -7.64 5.62
N ALA A 146 1.24 -8.72 4.84
CA ALA A 146 0.10 -9.56 4.46
C ALA A 146 -0.24 -10.52 5.61
N LEU A 147 -1.25 -10.19 6.41
CA LEU A 147 -1.74 -10.97 7.53
C LEU A 147 -3.26 -10.86 7.67
N THR A 148 -3.86 -11.80 8.41
CA THR A 148 -5.22 -11.66 8.90
C THR A 148 -5.31 -10.52 9.93
N VAL A 149 -6.50 -9.97 10.12
CA VAL A 149 -6.72 -8.87 11.10
C VAL A 149 -6.26 -9.29 12.49
N ARG A 150 -6.62 -10.50 12.96
CA ARG A 150 -6.21 -11.05 14.26
C ARG A 150 -4.67 -11.08 14.43
N ASN A 151 -3.94 -11.51 13.40
CA ASN A 151 -2.47 -11.54 13.46
C ASN A 151 -1.86 -10.14 13.41
N CYS A 152 -2.50 -9.17 12.73
CA CYS A 152 -2.12 -7.76 12.80
C CYS A 152 -2.29 -7.21 14.21
N GLU A 153 -3.43 -7.46 14.85
CA GLU A 153 -3.70 -7.05 16.23
C GLU A 153 -2.69 -7.63 17.22
N SER A 154 -2.30 -8.90 17.03
CA SER A 154 -1.25 -9.53 17.84
C SER A 154 0.11 -8.82 17.71
N LEU A 155 0.48 -8.37 16.50
CA LEU A 155 1.72 -7.59 16.31
C LEU A 155 1.61 -6.20 16.91
N ILE A 156 0.44 -5.56 16.83
CA ILE A 156 0.20 -4.26 17.47
C ILE A 156 0.30 -4.39 18.98
N HIS A 157 -0.26 -5.46 19.55
CA HIS A 157 -0.14 -5.77 20.98
C HIS A 157 1.32 -5.98 21.39
N GLN A 158 2.12 -6.65 20.56
CA GLN A 158 3.57 -6.77 20.81
C GLN A 158 4.25 -5.39 20.88
N ILE A 159 3.95 -4.48 19.94
CA ILE A 159 4.51 -3.11 19.94
C ILE A 159 4.07 -2.33 21.19
N LEU A 160 2.84 -2.59 21.68
CA LEU A 160 2.31 -2.01 22.90
C LEU A 160 3.06 -2.52 24.14
N VAL A 161 3.30 -3.82 24.25
CA VAL A 161 4.03 -4.44 25.37
C VAL A 161 5.47 -3.94 25.44
N GLU A 162 6.11 -3.72 24.29
CA GLU A 162 7.45 -3.12 24.20
C GLU A 162 7.47 -1.60 24.52
N GLY A 163 6.31 -1.00 24.83
CA GLY A 163 6.20 0.40 25.24
C GLY A 163 6.37 1.44 24.13
N LEU A 164 6.43 1.01 22.86
CA LEU A 164 6.59 1.93 21.73
C LEU A 164 5.28 2.66 21.37
N ILE A 165 4.15 2.13 21.79
CA ILE A 165 2.84 2.77 21.63
C ILE A 165 2.03 2.68 22.91
N SER A 166 1.05 3.56 23.07
CA SER A 166 0.01 3.47 24.08
C SER A 166 -1.38 3.62 23.46
N LEU A 167 -2.39 3.08 24.13
CA LEU A 167 -3.77 3.15 23.67
C LEU A 167 -4.53 4.24 24.42
N SER A 168 -5.55 4.82 23.78
CA SER A 168 -6.45 5.77 24.43
C SER A 168 -7.26 5.09 25.52
N ASN A 169 -7.34 5.70 26.71
CA ASN A 169 -8.17 5.25 27.83
C ASN A 169 -9.68 5.50 27.62
N ARG A 170 -10.07 6.16 26.51
CA ARG A 170 -11.50 6.43 26.22
C ARG A 170 -12.13 5.19 25.59
N SER A 171 -13.17 4.68 26.25
CA SER A 171 -13.96 3.57 25.74
C SER A 171 -14.44 3.83 24.30
N GLY A 172 -14.29 2.83 23.43
CA GLY A 172 -14.69 2.90 22.02
C GLY A 172 -13.76 3.72 21.12
N ASN A 173 -12.66 4.26 21.64
CA ASN A 173 -11.69 5.01 20.85
C ASN A 173 -10.41 4.18 20.62
N GLY A 174 -10.22 3.69 19.39
CA GLY A 174 -9.03 2.93 18.97
C GLY A 174 -7.80 3.80 18.65
N ASN A 175 -7.70 5.03 19.19
CA ASN A 175 -6.54 5.86 18.94
C ASN A 175 -5.30 5.31 19.63
N ILE A 176 -4.20 5.35 18.89
CA ILE A 176 -2.87 4.92 19.30
C ILE A 176 -2.00 6.18 19.45
N ARG A 177 -1.22 6.25 20.51
CA ARG A 177 -0.18 7.26 20.67
C ARG A 177 1.18 6.60 20.45
N VAL A 178 2.03 7.24 19.65
CA VAL A 178 3.39 6.77 19.38
C VAL A 178 4.35 7.44 20.36
N GLU A 179 5.07 6.64 21.17
CA GLU A 179 5.86 7.16 22.30
C GLU A 179 7.31 7.50 21.93
N PHE A 180 7.83 7.00 20.82
CA PHE A 180 9.23 7.15 20.42
C PHE A 180 9.47 8.20 19.30
N VAL A 181 8.57 9.17 19.16
CA VAL A 181 8.72 10.26 18.18
C VAL A 181 9.82 11.22 18.65
N ASP A 182 10.82 11.39 17.79
CA ASP A 182 11.90 12.36 17.98
C ASP A 182 11.76 13.52 16.97
N ASN A 183 11.60 14.73 17.48
CA ASN A 183 11.43 15.94 16.69
C ASN A 183 12.71 16.81 16.62
N ILE A 184 13.79 16.41 17.30
CA ILE A 184 15.01 17.21 17.47
C ILE A 184 16.17 16.65 16.63
N GLY A 185 16.25 15.33 16.49
CA GLY A 185 17.34 14.65 15.80
C GLY A 185 17.42 14.97 14.31
N GLU A 186 18.61 14.90 13.75
CA GLU A 186 18.79 15.05 12.31
C GLU A 186 18.14 13.91 11.52
N PRO A 187 17.40 14.20 10.44
CA PRO A 187 16.74 13.20 9.64
C PRO A 187 17.73 12.38 8.82
N VAL A 188 17.75 11.07 9.02
CA VAL A 188 18.53 10.11 8.23
C VAL A 188 17.73 9.47 7.10
N LEU A 189 16.38 9.55 7.16
CA LEU A 189 15.48 9.06 6.13
C LEU A 189 14.35 10.08 5.90
N LYS A 190 13.99 10.31 4.63
CA LYS A 190 12.93 11.22 4.22
C LYS A 190 11.85 10.44 3.47
N ILE A 191 10.64 10.42 4.00
CA ILE A 191 9.50 9.69 3.41
C ILE A 191 8.62 10.68 2.64
N SER A 192 8.55 10.52 1.34
CA SER A 192 7.73 11.36 0.44
C SER A 192 6.42 10.72 -0.01
N LYS A 193 6.22 9.41 0.24
CA LYS A 193 5.02 8.66 -0.17
C LYS A 193 4.59 7.69 0.92
N PHE A 194 3.27 7.64 1.22
CA PHE A 194 2.71 6.74 2.24
C PHE A 194 2.40 5.32 1.73
N GLY A 195 2.16 5.14 0.45
CA GLY A 195 1.70 3.85 -0.10
C GLY A 195 2.65 2.66 0.07
N GLU A 196 3.93 2.90 0.44
CA GLU A 196 4.98 1.87 0.49
C GLU A 196 5.83 1.93 1.78
N LEU A 197 5.27 2.43 2.90
CA LEU A 197 6.02 2.66 4.15
C LEU A 197 6.84 1.46 4.62
N GLY A 198 6.23 0.26 4.61
CA GLY A 198 6.93 -0.94 5.00
C GLY A 198 8.08 -1.32 4.07
N TYR A 199 8.02 -0.97 2.79
CA TYR A 199 9.12 -1.19 1.85
C TYR A 199 10.21 -0.13 1.99
N GLU A 200 9.86 1.13 2.30
CA GLU A 200 10.83 2.18 2.65
C GLU A 200 11.68 1.74 3.85
N TYR A 201 11.05 1.21 4.90
CA TYR A 201 11.76 0.67 6.05
C TYR A 201 12.69 -0.48 5.68
N MET A 202 12.23 -1.43 4.84
CA MET A 202 13.03 -2.57 4.40
C MET A 202 14.20 -2.15 3.50
N LEU A 203 14.01 -1.12 2.69
CA LEU A 203 15.06 -0.52 1.87
C LEU A 203 16.14 0.10 2.75
N TRP A 204 15.76 0.88 3.77
CA TRP A 204 16.70 1.44 4.74
C TRP A 204 17.47 0.36 5.49
N LYS A 205 16.80 -0.72 5.90
CA LYS A 205 17.41 -1.84 6.64
C LYS A 205 18.29 -2.74 5.76
N ASP A 206 18.40 -2.46 4.48
CA ASP A 206 19.14 -3.26 3.47
C ASP A 206 18.75 -4.74 3.46
N LYS A 207 17.46 -5.01 3.51
CA LYS A 207 16.89 -6.37 3.56
C LYS A 207 16.42 -6.87 2.19
N GLY A 208 17.25 -6.66 1.16
CA GLY A 208 17.02 -7.19 -0.17
C GLY A 208 15.87 -6.48 -0.91
N TYR A 209 15.81 -5.17 -0.80
CA TYR A 209 14.94 -4.30 -1.59
C TYR A 209 15.78 -3.28 -2.36
N PHE A 210 15.21 -2.74 -3.45
CA PHE A 210 15.83 -1.69 -4.24
C PHE A 210 14.79 -0.71 -4.75
N ARG A 211 15.21 0.51 -5.03
CA ARG A 211 14.39 1.53 -5.68
C ARG A 211 14.62 1.51 -7.18
N CYS A 212 13.54 1.38 -7.95
CA CYS A 212 13.60 1.37 -9.40
C CYS A 212 14.14 2.71 -9.93
N LYS A 213 15.17 2.65 -10.78
CA LYS A 213 15.77 3.87 -11.37
C LYS A 213 14.82 4.62 -12.32
N SER A 214 13.84 3.94 -12.91
CA SER A 214 12.91 4.55 -13.86
C SER A 214 11.69 5.19 -13.18
N CYS A 215 10.96 4.44 -12.35
CA CYS A 215 9.69 4.90 -11.77
C CYS A 215 9.74 5.18 -10.26
N GLY A 216 10.91 4.96 -9.61
CA GLY A 216 11.09 5.18 -8.17
C GLY A 216 10.36 4.18 -7.25
N SER A 217 9.58 3.24 -7.77
CA SER A 217 8.90 2.23 -6.94
C SER A 217 9.90 1.30 -6.26
N ILE A 218 9.56 0.84 -5.05
CA ILE A 218 10.41 -0.10 -4.30
C ILE A 218 10.00 -1.53 -4.63
N SER A 219 10.98 -2.35 -4.96
CA SER A 219 10.80 -3.73 -5.36
C SER A 219 11.76 -4.66 -4.63
N LYS A 220 11.35 -5.90 -4.44
CA LYS A 220 12.19 -6.92 -3.81
C LYS A 220 13.30 -7.38 -4.75
N GLN A 221 14.52 -7.45 -4.23
CA GLN A 221 15.69 -7.99 -4.91
C GLN A 221 15.70 -9.52 -4.86
N ASN A 222 16.11 -10.17 -5.92
CA ASN A 222 16.36 -11.60 -5.91
C ASN A 222 17.78 -11.88 -5.35
N LYS A 223 17.96 -13.01 -4.65
CA LYS A 223 19.23 -13.37 -4.01
C LYS A 223 20.46 -13.31 -4.94
N ASN A 224 20.28 -13.57 -6.22
CA ASN A 224 21.36 -13.73 -7.19
C ASN A 224 21.35 -12.63 -8.29
N ASN A 225 20.60 -11.53 -8.12
CA ASN A 225 20.43 -10.56 -9.20
C ASN A 225 20.41 -9.13 -8.65
N THR A 226 21.31 -8.30 -9.09
CA THR A 226 21.33 -6.85 -8.83
C THR A 226 20.39 -6.14 -9.80
N LYS A 227 19.07 -6.20 -9.55
CA LYS A 227 18.09 -5.49 -10.36
C LYS A 227 18.12 -4.00 -10.03
N ILE A 228 18.12 -3.18 -11.07
CA ILE A 228 18.03 -1.71 -10.98
C ILE A 228 16.67 -1.17 -11.46
N TYR A 229 15.88 -2.01 -12.15
CA TYR A 229 14.54 -1.69 -12.62
C TYR A 229 13.52 -2.66 -12.03
N CYS A 230 12.33 -2.14 -11.66
CA CYS A 230 11.21 -2.99 -11.24
C CYS A 230 10.70 -3.82 -12.45
N LYS A 231 9.88 -4.84 -12.15
CA LYS A 231 9.34 -5.75 -13.16
C LYS A 231 8.65 -5.02 -14.32
N ASN A 232 7.91 -3.96 -14.03
CA ASN A 232 7.19 -3.18 -15.04
C ASN A 232 8.13 -2.34 -15.91
N CYS A 233 9.15 -1.70 -15.31
CA CYS A 233 10.09 -0.86 -16.05
C CYS A 233 11.20 -1.65 -16.76
N ALA A 234 11.49 -2.87 -16.34
CA ALA A 234 12.45 -3.75 -17.00
C ALA A 234 11.95 -4.27 -18.37
N GLY A 235 10.76 -3.88 -18.80
CA GLY A 235 10.13 -4.39 -20.00
C GLY A 235 9.88 -5.90 -19.83
N TYR A 236 8.84 -6.27 -19.09
CA TYR A 236 8.36 -7.64 -19.15
C TYR A 236 7.72 -7.84 -20.52
N HIS A 237 8.56 -8.12 -21.53
CA HIS A 237 8.09 -8.76 -22.74
C HIS A 237 7.81 -10.21 -22.35
N PRO A 238 6.54 -10.68 -22.40
CA PRO A 238 6.31 -12.11 -22.31
C PRO A 238 7.15 -12.75 -23.43
N ALA A 239 8.02 -13.70 -23.09
CA ALA A 239 8.81 -14.40 -24.08
C ALA A 239 7.81 -14.98 -25.10
N GLU A 240 8.13 -14.83 -26.39
CA GLU A 240 7.28 -15.29 -27.49
C GLU A 240 6.79 -16.70 -27.23
N ALA A 241 5.51 -16.95 -27.51
CA ALA A 241 4.94 -18.26 -27.33
C ALA A 241 5.74 -19.28 -28.19
N LYS A 242 6.05 -20.44 -27.58
CA LYS A 242 6.74 -21.52 -28.27
C LYS A 242 5.77 -22.63 -28.53
N THR A 243 5.72 -23.12 -29.77
CA THR A 243 4.99 -24.32 -30.13
C THR A 243 5.79 -25.55 -29.73
N ILE A 244 5.18 -26.45 -28.98
CA ILE A 244 5.77 -27.71 -28.50
C ILE A 244 4.88 -28.85 -29.02
N ILE A 245 5.52 -29.94 -29.48
CA ILE A 245 4.83 -31.15 -29.88
C ILE A 245 4.78 -32.10 -28.69
N CYS A 246 3.58 -32.47 -28.27
CA CYS A 246 3.38 -33.46 -27.20
C CYS A 246 3.74 -34.87 -27.71
N SER A 247 4.10 -35.79 -26.81
CA SER A 247 4.30 -37.20 -27.15
C SER A 247 3.10 -37.89 -27.80
N CYS A 248 1.89 -37.32 -27.69
CA CYS A 248 0.71 -37.80 -28.42
C CYS A 248 0.54 -37.21 -29.85
N GLY A 249 1.51 -36.40 -30.30
CA GLY A 249 1.48 -35.75 -31.62
C GLY A 249 0.74 -34.41 -31.66
N LYS A 250 0.06 -34.00 -30.61
CA LYS A 250 -0.68 -32.72 -30.54
C LYS A 250 0.27 -31.54 -30.38
N GLU A 251 0.19 -30.57 -31.28
CA GLU A 251 0.88 -29.29 -31.13
C GLU A 251 0.12 -28.39 -30.15
N PHE A 252 0.85 -27.70 -29.30
CA PHE A 252 0.28 -26.72 -28.36
C PHE A 252 1.26 -25.59 -28.05
N GLU A 253 0.73 -24.41 -27.79
CA GLU A 253 1.51 -23.24 -27.49
C GLU A 253 1.75 -23.13 -25.97
N VAL A 254 2.97 -22.75 -25.60
CA VAL A 254 3.34 -22.42 -24.23
C VAL A 254 4.03 -21.06 -24.21
N SER A 255 3.77 -20.29 -23.17
CA SER A 255 4.54 -19.04 -22.93
C SER A 255 6.02 -19.37 -22.88
N GLY A 256 6.87 -18.63 -23.58
CA GLY A 256 8.31 -18.86 -23.65
C GLY A 256 9.04 -18.88 -22.32
N ASN A 257 8.37 -18.41 -21.25
CA ASN A 257 8.87 -18.47 -19.85
C ASN A 257 8.64 -19.83 -19.18
N VAL A 258 7.86 -20.71 -19.76
CA VAL A 258 7.56 -22.04 -19.22
C VAL A 258 8.64 -23.01 -19.65
N LYS A 259 9.58 -23.34 -18.77
CA LYS A 259 10.73 -24.19 -19.08
C LYS A 259 10.42 -25.68 -19.13
N ASN A 260 9.37 -26.18 -18.46
CA ASN A 260 9.19 -27.61 -18.18
C ASN A 260 7.83 -28.18 -18.64
N LYS A 261 7.04 -27.48 -19.45
CA LYS A 261 5.78 -28.02 -19.98
C LYS A 261 6.08 -28.78 -21.29
N VAL A 262 6.12 -30.08 -21.20
CA VAL A 262 6.42 -30.98 -22.34
C VAL A 262 5.21 -31.82 -22.80
N ARG A 263 4.03 -31.61 -22.22
CA ARG A 263 2.79 -32.32 -22.49
C ARG A 263 1.64 -31.35 -22.71
N CYS A 264 0.74 -31.67 -23.62
CA CYS A 264 -0.54 -31.01 -23.77
C CYS A 264 -1.39 -31.20 -22.48
N ASP A 265 -2.41 -30.40 -22.31
CA ASP A 265 -3.21 -30.40 -21.06
C ASP A 265 -3.92 -31.74 -20.85
N ASP A 266 -4.38 -32.40 -21.93
CA ASP A 266 -5.01 -33.73 -21.89
C ASP A 266 -4.05 -34.79 -21.34
N CYS A 267 -2.85 -34.89 -21.92
CA CYS A 267 -1.81 -35.83 -21.49
C CYS A 267 -1.30 -35.52 -20.08
N GLN A 268 -1.26 -34.25 -19.69
CA GLN A 268 -0.89 -33.86 -18.35
C GLN A 268 -1.97 -34.23 -17.29
N ALA A 269 -3.26 -34.06 -17.67
CA ALA A 269 -4.38 -34.46 -16.84
C ALA A 269 -4.41 -35.98 -16.62
N GLU A 270 -4.17 -36.76 -17.67
CA GLU A 270 -4.11 -38.22 -17.58
C GLU A 270 -2.94 -38.70 -16.70
N LYS A 271 -1.75 -38.10 -16.89
CA LYS A 271 -0.59 -38.36 -16.02
C LYS A 271 -0.92 -38.02 -14.57
N ASN A 272 -1.59 -36.91 -14.31
CA ASN A 272 -1.97 -36.51 -12.95
C ASN A 272 -2.96 -37.51 -12.31
N LYS A 273 -3.93 -38.03 -13.10
CA LYS A 273 -4.85 -39.10 -12.64
C LYS A 273 -4.09 -40.36 -12.23
N ILE A 274 -3.16 -40.81 -13.07
CA ILE A 274 -2.33 -42.01 -12.79
C ILE A 274 -1.47 -41.80 -11.55
N MET A 275 -0.84 -40.62 -11.41
CA MET A 275 -0.02 -40.31 -10.23
C MET A 275 -0.84 -40.20 -8.95
N THR A 276 -2.06 -39.68 -9.03
CA THR A 276 -2.97 -39.60 -7.90
C THR A 276 -3.43 -41.00 -7.47
N ALA A 277 -3.82 -41.85 -8.45
CA ALA A 277 -4.17 -43.25 -8.17
C ALA A 277 -3.02 -44.03 -7.48
N LYS A 278 -1.79 -43.87 -7.95
CA LYS A 278 -0.61 -44.47 -7.33
C LYS A 278 -0.38 -43.96 -5.89
N ARG A 279 -0.57 -42.66 -5.64
CA ARG A 279 -0.46 -42.10 -4.27
C ARG A 279 -1.52 -42.65 -3.33
N VAL A 280 -2.77 -42.76 -3.80
CA VAL A 280 -3.87 -43.32 -3.03
C VAL A 280 -3.63 -44.81 -2.74
N ALA A 281 -3.19 -45.60 -3.71
CA ALA A 281 -2.84 -47.00 -3.51
C ALA A 281 -1.74 -47.17 -2.44
N LYS A 282 -0.65 -46.38 -2.56
CA LYS A 282 0.45 -46.42 -1.59
C LYS A 282 0.03 -45.95 -0.19
N PHE A 283 -0.92 -45.01 -0.11
CA PHE A 283 -1.49 -44.59 1.18
C PHE A 283 -2.32 -45.73 1.80
N LYS A 284 -3.19 -46.39 1.01
CA LYS A 284 -3.98 -47.53 1.46
C LYS A 284 -3.10 -48.70 1.93
N GLU A 285 -2.01 -48.99 1.28
CA GLU A 285 -1.03 -50.00 1.71
C GLU A 285 -0.38 -49.64 3.05
N LYS A 286 -0.01 -48.38 3.24
CA LYS A 286 0.52 -47.88 4.52
C LYS A 286 -0.49 -47.94 5.65
N CYS A 287 -1.76 -47.64 5.40
CA CYS A 287 -2.80 -47.79 6.42
C CYS A 287 -3.01 -49.26 6.82
N LYS A 288 -3.01 -50.19 5.84
CA LYS A 288 -3.12 -51.63 6.14
C LYS A 288 -1.94 -52.20 6.92
N SER A 289 -0.74 -51.64 6.75
CA SER A 289 0.44 -52.09 7.51
C SER A 289 0.49 -51.55 8.95
N ASN A 290 -0.26 -50.49 9.25
CA ASN A 290 -0.34 -49.89 10.60
C ASN A 290 -1.49 -50.48 11.45
N ASP A 291 -2.42 -51.24 10.84
CA ASP A 291 -3.53 -51.90 11.57
C ASP A 291 -3.16 -53.32 12.09
N VAL A 292 -1.89 -53.68 12.07
CA VAL A 292 -1.35 -55.02 12.52
C VAL A 292 -0.51 -54.89 13.80
N TYR A 293 -0.91 -53.98 14.71
CA TYR A 293 -0.37 -53.98 16.08
C TYR A 293 -1.47 -53.73 17.09
#